data_44ed9cc1fbc65212cbf2fb7c655c1bc2
#
_entry.id   44ed9cc1fbc65212cbf2fb7c655c1bc2
#
_cell.length_a   1.000
_cell.length_b   1.000
_cell.length_c   1.000
_cell.angle_alpha   90.00
_cell.angle_beta   90.00
_cell.angle_gamma   90.00
#
_symmetry.space_group_name_H-M   'P 1'
#
loop_
_entity.id
_entity.type
_entity.pdbx_description
1 polymer ?
#
loop_
_entity_poly.entity_id
_entity_poly.type
_entity_poly.pdbx_seq_one_letter_code
_entity_poly.pdbx_strand_id
1 'polypeptide(L)'
;MKDITFHKTFASLKSSRIYVNLWFHFYMDAAIEEKQSRSIGEIISIVEALIFVADEPVTVKTLSEVLDEDKETVQAAVEELTREYEGRESGLQIREIAGGWQIGTRTEFHDEVRRFLKTRPSAKLSLAALETLAVIAYKQPATVPEILEIRGVQSASAIKTLLDKRLIVAKGRKETVGRPMQYGTSKDFLIQFGLKDLSELPSIEDFEDLTSGIS
;
A
#
# COMPACT_ATOMS: atom_id res chain seq x y z
N MET A 1 -33.13 -39.28 19.39
CA MET A 1 -33.03 -40.46 20.25
C MET A 1 -32.10 -41.48 19.63
N LYS A 2 -30.85 -41.04 19.21
CA LYS A 2 -29.80 -41.94 18.62
C LYS A 2 -28.41 -41.77 19.27
N ASP A 3 -28.24 -40.84 20.24
CA ASP A 3 -26.92 -40.53 20.82
C ASP A 3 -26.51 -41.36 22.05
N ILE A 4 -27.42 -42.10 22.63
CA ILE A 4 -27.12 -42.84 23.90
C ILE A 4 -26.45 -44.19 23.64
N THR A 5 -26.58 -44.76 22.46
CA THR A 5 -26.03 -46.06 22.10
C THR A 5 -24.52 -45.99 21.76
N PHE A 6 -24.06 -44.86 21.24
CA PHE A 6 -22.66 -44.66 20.82
C PHE A 6 -21.70 -44.55 22.03
N HIS A 7 -22.14 -43.86 23.10
CA HIS A 7 -21.33 -43.68 24.32
C HIS A 7 -21.09 -44.96 25.14
N LYS A 8 -21.99 -45.93 25.09
CA LYS A 8 -21.82 -47.18 25.85
C LYS A 8 -20.89 -48.20 25.19
N THR A 9 -20.78 -48.16 23.85
CA THR A 9 -19.86 -49.03 23.10
C THR A 9 -18.42 -48.57 23.22
N PHE A 10 -18.20 -47.26 23.36
CA PHE A 10 -16.86 -46.63 23.44
C PHE A 10 -16.15 -46.88 24.81
N ALA A 11 -16.91 -47.02 25.87
CA ALA A 11 -16.38 -47.21 27.22
C ALA A 11 -15.73 -48.60 27.45
N SER A 12 -16.07 -49.61 26.61
CA SER A 12 -15.57 -50.99 26.73
C SER A 12 -14.25 -51.24 25.98
N LEU A 13 -13.75 -50.32 25.16
CA LEU A 13 -12.62 -50.58 24.24
C LEU A 13 -11.33 -49.79 24.59
N LYS A 14 -11.20 -49.32 25.83
CA LYS A 14 -10.06 -48.52 26.30
C LYS A 14 -8.71 -49.24 26.43
N SER A 15 -8.57 -50.44 25.91
CA SER A 15 -7.39 -51.29 26.22
C SER A 15 -6.54 -51.74 25.03
N SER A 16 -6.61 -51.10 23.85
CA SER A 16 -5.67 -51.50 22.80
C SER A 16 -5.00 -50.30 22.11
N ARG A 17 -3.69 -50.38 21.98
CA ARG A 17 -2.80 -49.44 21.30
C ARG A 17 -3.23 -49.11 19.85
N ILE A 18 -4.05 -49.92 19.25
CA ILE A 18 -4.57 -49.77 17.88
C ILE A 18 -5.61 -48.65 17.81
N TYR A 19 -6.43 -48.47 18.84
CA TYR A 19 -7.48 -47.44 18.85
C TYR A 19 -6.96 -46.03 19.09
N VAL A 20 -5.83 -45.87 19.78
CA VAL A 20 -5.17 -44.58 19.97
C VAL A 20 -4.64 -44.06 18.64
N ASN A 21 -4.08 -44.94 17.79
CA ASN A 21 -3.63 -44.56 16.46
C ASN A 21 -4.79 -44.25 15.50
N LEU A 22 -5.89 -45.04 15.55
CA LEU A 22 -7.08 -44.77 14.72
C LEU A 22 -7.80 -43.48 15.14
N TRP A 23 -7.89 -43.24 16.47
CA TRP A 23 -8.49 -42.02 17.00
C TRP A 23 -7.61 -40.78 16.71
N PHE A 24 -6.28 -40.96 16.82
CA PHE A 24 -5.33 -39.88 16.46
C PHE A 24 -5.35 -39.60 14.95
N HIS A 25 -5.44 -40.60 14.08
CA HIS A 25 -5.63 -40.39 12.63
C HIS A 25 -6.99 -39.80 12.32
N PHE A 26 -8.07 -40.28 12.91
CA PHE A 26 -9.41 -39.71 12.69
C PHE A 26 -9.53 -38.28 13.24
N TYR A 27 -8.85 -37.96 14.35
CA TYR A 27 -8.83 -36.61 14.92
C TYR A 27 -7.87 -35.70 14.17
N MET A 28 -6.78 -36.22 13.62
CA MET A 28 -5.87 -35.49 12.74
C MET A 28 -6.51 -35.27 11.37
N ASP A 29 -7.25 -36.24 10.81
CA ASP A 29 -8.00 -36.08 9.56
C ASP A 29 -9.22 -35.15 9.73
N ALA A 30 -9.83 -35.10 10.90
CA ALA A 30 -10.90 -34.12 11.23
C ALA A 30 -10.35 -32.76 11.64
N ALA A 31 -9.07 -32.67 11.99
CA ALA A 31 -8.35 -31.41 12.25
C ALA A 31 -7.61 -30.86 11.02
N ILE A 32 -7.52 -31.64 9.95
CA ILE A 32 -7.39 -31.08 8.60
C ILE A 32 -8.81 -30.57 8.25
N GLU A 33 -9.20 -29.44 8.82
CA GLU A 33 -10.24 -28.64 8.19
C GLU A 33 -9.83 -28.54 6.73
N GLU A 34 -10.57 -29.19 5.85
CA GLU A 34 -10.49 -28.94 4.42
C GLU A 34 -10.54 -27.43 4.31
N LYS A 35 -9.41 -26.78 3.97
CA LYS A 35 -9.37 -25.36 3.69
C LYS A 35 -10.45 -25.15 2.64
N GLN A 36 -11.63 -24.69 3.10
CA GLN A 36 -12.77 -24.53 2.22
C GLN A 36 -12.33 -23.52 1.18
N SER A 37 -12.04 -24.00 -0.04
CA SER A 37 -11.56 -23.18 -1.15
C SER A 37 -12.56 -22.06 -1.34
N ARG A 38 -12.15 -20.83 -1.00
CA ARG A 38 -12.98 -19.66 -1.20
C ARG A 38 -13.25 -19.47 -2.69
N SER A 39 -14.45 -19.09 -3.02
CA SER A 39 -14.73 -18.68 -4.40
C SER A 39 -14.00 -17.38 -4.72
N ILE A 40 -13.66 -17.16 -5.98
CA ILE A 40 -13.01 -15.91 -6.42
C ILE A 40 -13.87 -14.68 -6.03
N GLY A 41 -15.19 -14.76 -6.12
CA GLY A 41 -16.09 -13.68 -5.71
C GLY A 41 -16.06 -13.38 -4.21
N GLU A 42 -15.85 -14.40 -3.38
CA GLU A 42 -15.66 -14.22 -1.94
C GLU A 42 -14.31 -13.56 -1.65
N ILE A 43 -13.24 -13.98 -2.35
CA ILE A 43 -11.92 -13.36 -2.23
C ILE A 43 -11.99 -11.88 -2.62
N ILE A 44 -12.63 -11.53 -3.73
CA ILE A 44 -12.84 -10.14 -4.18
C ILE A 44 -13.53 -9.32 -3.10
N SER A 45 -14.61 -9.84 -2.52
CA SER A 45 -15.36 -9.14 -1.47
C SER A 45 -14.54 -8.90 -0.21
N ILE A 46 -13.71 -9.89 0.19
CA ILE A 46 -12.82 -9.73 1.35
C ILE A 46 -11.70 -8.74 1.03
N VAL A 47 -11.11 -8.80 -0.16
CA VAL A 47 -10.09 -7.86 -0.63
C VAL A 47 -10.63 -6.43 -0.61
N GLU A 48 -11.85 -6.20 -1.11
CA GLU A 48 -12.52 -4.89 -1.05
C GLU A 48 -12.63 -4.40 0.40
N ALA A 49 -13.10 -5.25 1.31
CA ALA A 49 -13.24 -4.90 2.72
C ALA A 49 -11.89 -4.58 3.38
N LEU A 50 -10.82 -5.34 3.08
CA LEU A 50 -9.49 -5.12 3.63
C LEU A 50 -8.87 -3.82 3.11
N ILE A 51 -9.00 -3.52 1.82
CA ILE A 51 -8.51 -2.28 1.23
C ILE A 51 -9.30 -1.08 1.77
N PHE A 52 -10.63 -1.24 2.00
CA PHE A 52 -11.47 -0.18 2.53
C PHE A 52 -11.13 0.20 3.98
N VAL A 53 -10.81 -0.78 4.82
CA VAL A 53 -10.53 -0.54 6.26
C VAL A 53 -9.08 -0.11 6.51
N ALA A 54 -8.20 -0.27 5.54
CA ALA A 54 -6.78 0.03 5.69
C ALA A 54 -6.50 1.54 5.66
N ASP A 55 -5.66 2.00 6.58
CA ASP A 55 -5.18 3.39 6.64
C ASP A 55 -4.09 3.70 5.60
N GLU A 56 -3.37 2.67 5.13
CA GLU A 56 -2.28 2.77 4.15
C GLU A 56 -2.53 1.83 2.97
N PRO A 57 -1.91 2.09 1.79
CA PRO A 57 -2.00 1.19 0.64
C PRO A 57 -1.58 -0.25 0.99
N VAL A 58 -2.44 -1.22 0.70
CA VAL A 58 -2.26 -2.64 1.05
C VAL A 58 -1.60 -3.39 -0.09
N THR A 59 -0.51 -4.10 0.20
CA THR A 59 0.20 -4.88 -0.83
C THR A 59 -0.48 -6.23 -1.08
N VAL A 60 -0.34 -6.78 -2.29
CA VAL A 60 -0.79 -8.15 -2.60
C VAL A 60 -0.17 -9.17 -1.65
N LYS A 61 1.08 -8.96 -1.22
CA LYS A 61 1.74 -9.81 -0.23
C LYS A 61 0.95 -9.83 1.09
N THR A 62 0.58 -8.66 1.60
CA THR A 62 -0.18 -8.54 2.84
C THR A 62 -1.55 -9.19 2.72
N LEU A 63 -2.25 -8.97 1.60
CA LEU A 63 -3.54 -9.59 1.32
C LEU A 63 -3.43 -11.11 1.25
N SER A 64 -2.42 -11.63 0.55
CA SER A 64 -2.12 -13.07 0.45
C SER A 64 -1.87 -13.71 1.83
N GLU A 65 -1.08 -13.06 2.68
CA GLU A 65 -0.82 -13.53 4.05
C GLU A 65 -2.09 -13.54 4.92
N VAL A 66 -2.94 -12.51 4.83
CA VAL A 66 -4.19 -12.41 5.60
C VAL A 66 -5.24 -13.42 5.13
N LEU A 67 -5.34 -13.61 3.82
CA LEU A 67 -6.31 -14.53 3.21
C LEU A 67 -5.83 -15.99 3.25
N ASP A 68 -4.53 -16.23 3.46
CA ASP A 68 -3.89 -17.54 3.27
C ASP A 68 -4.17 -18.11 1.87
N GLU A 69 -4.08 -17.25 0.85
CA GLU A 69 -4.23 -17.57 -0.57
C GLU A 69 -2.94 -17.25 -1.34
N ASP A 70 -2.75 -17.87 -2.51
CA ASP A 70 -1.59 -17.57 -3.34
C ASP A 70 -1.66 -16.14 -3.91
N LYS A 71 -0.48 -15.60 -4.24
CA LYS A 71 -0.38 -14.20 -4.72
C LYS A 71 -1.04 -13.99 -6.06
N GLU A 72 -1.01 -14.99 -6.91
CA GLU A 72 -1.58 -14.97 -8.26
C GLU A 72 -3.10 -14.84 -8.18
N THR A 73 -3.74 -15.62 -7.32
CA THR A 73 -5.18 -15.54 -7.06
C THR A 73 -5.58 -14.18 -6.45
N VAL A 74 -4.81 -13.70 -5.47
CA VAL A 74 -5.07 -12.39 -4.85
C VAL A 74 -4.85 -11.25 -5.83
N GLN A 75 -3.81 -11.31 -6.66
CA GLN A 75 -3.56 -10.31 -7.71
C GLN A 75 -4.72 -10.25 -8.70
N ALA A 76 -5.18 -11.41 -9.17
CA ALA A 76 -6.32 -11.49 -10.08
C ALA A 76 -7.61 -10.92 -9.44
N ALA A 77 -7.83 -11.17 -8.15
CA ALA A 77 -8.97 -10.61 -7.41
C ALA A 77 -8.90 -9.07 -7.31
N VAL A 78 -7.72 -8.52 -7.05
CA VAL A 78 -7.51 -7.05 -6.99
C VAL A 78 -7.72 -6.42 -8.37
N GLU A 79 -7.22 -7.04 -9.43
CA GLU A 79 -7.38 -6.55 -10.81
C GLU A 79 -8.85 -6.58 -11.25
N GLU A 80 -9.58 -7.64 -10.90
CA GLU A 80 -11.03 -7.72 -11.17
C GLU A 80 -11.78 -6.64 -10.42
N LEU A 81 -11.52 -6.50 -9.11
CA LEU A 81 -12.12 -5.46 -8.28
C LEU A 81 -11.84 -4.06 -8.84
N THR A 82 -10.63 -3.80 -9.32
CA THR A 82 -10.27 -2.52 -9.94
C THR A 82 -11.10 -2.27 -11.20
N ARG A 83 -11.25 -3.29 -12.08
CA ARG A 83 -12.10 -3.20 -13.26
C ARG A 83 -13.57 -2.95 -12.94
N GLU A 84 -14.09 -3.58 -11.88
CA GLU A 84 -15.45 -3.33 -11.41
C GLU A 84 -15.63 -1.86 -10.98
N TYR A 85 -14.65 -1.28 -10.27
CA TYR A 85 -14.68 0.12 -9.86
C TYR A 85 -14.55 1.09 -11.04
N GLU A 86 -13.81 0.72 -12.09
CA GLU A 86 -13.69 1.52 -13.31
C GLU A 86 -14.98 1.49 -14.15
N GLY A 87 -15.63 0.33 -14.22
CA GLY A 87 -16.82 0.12 -15.04
C GLY A 87 -18.12 0.69 -14.48
N ARG A 88 -18.16 1.04 -13.18
CA ARG A 88 -19.36 1.57 -12.54
C ARG A 88 -19.32 3.09 -12.41
N GLU A 89 -20.48 3.75 -12.55
CA GLU A 89 -20.64 5.15 -12.18
C GLU A 89 -20.55 5.28 -10.65
N SER A 90 -19.37 5.63 -10.14
CA SER A 90 -19.08 5.71 -8.72
C SER A 90 -18.18 6.92 -8.43
N GLY A 91 -18.35 7.53 -7.25
CA GLY A 91 -17.42 8.56 -6.76
C GLY A 91 -16.10 8.00 -6.22
N LEU A 92 -15.95 6.67 -6.16
CA LEU A 92 -14.78 5.98 -5.65
C LEU A 92 -14.00 5.30 -6.78
N GLN A 93 -12.73 5.11 -6.55
CA GLN A 93 -11.82 4.37 -7.42
C GLN A 93 -10.82 3.56 -6.57
N ILE A 94 -10.28 2.51 -7.15
CA ILE A 94 -9.16 1.77 -6.58
C ILE A 94 -7.92 2.12 -7.39
N ARG A 95 -6.83 2.45 -6.70
CA ARG A 95 -5.55 2.81 -7.34
C ARG A 95 -4.40 2.08 -6.67
N GLU A 96 -3.41 1.76 -7.48
CA GLU A 96 -2.12 1.31 -6.97
C GLU A 96 -1.28 2.53 -6.56
N ILE A 97 -0.86 2.59 -5.30
CA ILE A 97 -0.09 3.69 -4.72
C ILE A 97 1.04 3.10 -3.90
N ALA A 98 2.28 3.51 -4.14
CA ALA A 98 3.47 3.06 -3.41
C ALA A 98 3.62 1.53 -3.36
N GLY A 99 3.22 0.83 -4.42
CA GLY A 99 3.26 -0.62 -4.55
C GLY A 99 2.19 -1.36 -3.73
N GLY A 100 1.13 -0.66 -3.33
CA GLY A 100 -0.05 -1.22 -2.68
C GLY A 100 -1.34 -0.64 -3.26
N TRP A 101 -2.47 -1.18 -2.87
CA TRP A 101 -3.80 -0.79 -3.36
C TRP A 101 -4.57 -0.01 -2.31
N GLN A 102 -5.26 1.02 -2.75
CA GLN A 102 -6.06 1.90 -1.88
C GLN A 102 -7.34 2.36 -2.58
N ILE A 103 -8.44 2.42 -1.82
CA ILE A 103 -9.69 3.07 -2.26
C ILE A 103 -9.58 4.56 -1.98
N GLY A 104 -9.94 5.37 -2.96
CA GLY A 104 -10.00 6.83 -2.85
C GLY A 104 -11.16 7.41 -3.65
N THR A 105 -11.37 8.70 -3.50
CA THR A 105 -12.33 9.44 -4.33
C THR A 105 -11.76 9.67 -5.72
N ARG A 106 -12.64 9.69 -6.73
CA ARG A 106 -12.24 10.07 -8.10
C ARG A 106 -11.78 11.52 -8.14
N THR A 107 -10.79 11.79 -8.99
CA THR A 107 -10.15 13.10 -9.11
C THR A 107 -11.13 14.18 -9.57
N GLU A 108 -12.14 13.80 -10.37
CA GLU A 108 -13.19 14.68 -10.89
C GLU A 108 -14.04 15.32 -9.78
N PHE A 109 -14.12 14.69 -8.59
CA PHE A 109 -14.87 15.19 -7.43
C PHE A 109 -13.99 15.88 -6.38
N HIS A 110 -12.74 16.18 -6.75
CA HIS A 110 -11.77 16.76 -5.82
C HIS A 110 -12.27 18.05 -5.15
N ASP A 111 -12.88 18.94 -5.90
CA ASP A 111 -13.32 20.24 -5.38
C ASP A 111 -14.51 20.11 -4.43
N GLU A 112 -15.44 19.17 -4.68
CA GLU A 112 -16.56 18.85 -3.80
C GLU A 112 -16.08 18.27 -2.49
N VAL A 113 -15.20 17.28 -2.57
CA VAL A 113 -14.59 16.61 -1.40
C VAL A 113 -13.79 17.61 -0.58
N ARG A 114 -13.00 18.47 -1.21
CA ARG A 114 -12.23 19.53 -0.55
C ARG A 114 -13.13 20.52 0.17
N ARG A 115 -14.22 20.95 -0.45
CA ARG A 115 -15.22 21.85 0.18
C ARG A 115 -15.92 21.19 1.36
N PHE A 116 -16.27 19.91 1.23
CA PHE A 116 -16.93 19.14 2.31
C PHE A 116 -16.01 18.98 3.52
N LEU A 117 -14.77 18.59 3.30
CA LEU A 117 -13.81 18.35 4.38
C LEU A 117 -13.45 19.64 5.12
N LYS A 118 -13.84 20.83 4.62
CA LYS A 118 -13.45 22.16 5.17
C LYS A 118 -12.01 22.14 5.65
N THR A 119 -11.16 21.56 4.86
CA THR A 119 -9.83 21.15 5.29
C THR A 119 -9.13 22.34 5.88
N ARG A 120 -8.85 22.27 7.18
CA ARG A 120 -7.76 23.07 7.75
C ARG A 120 -6.60 22.87 6.79
N PRO A 121 -5.99 23.95 6.27
CA PRO A 121 -4.85 23.75 5.38
C PRO A 121 -3.88 22.88 6.16
N SER A 122 -3.70 21.63 5.75
CA SER A 122 -2.58 20.84 6.23
C SER A 122 -1.40 21.76 6.01
N ALA A 123 -0.50 21.88 6.98
CA ALA A 123 0.57 22.88 6.91
C ALA A 123 1.27 22.72 5.55
N LYS A 124 0.84 23.58 4.60
CA LYS A 124 1.32 23.53 3.22
C LYS A 124 2.82 23.64 3.25
N LEU A 125 3.48 22.86 2.43
CA LEU A 125 4.90 23.04 2.20
C LEU A 125 5.11 24.47 1.67
N SER A 126 6.13 25.15 2.17
CA SER A 126 6.55 26.43 1.60
C SER A 126 7.03 26.19 0.15
N LEU A 127 7.00 27.23 -0.69
CA LEU A 127 7.54 27.15 -2.04
C LEU A 127 8.97 26.61 -2.04
N ALA A 128 9.82 27.11 -1.14
CA ALA A 128 11.18 26.63 -0.98
C ALA A 128 11.29 25.12 -0.64
N ALA A 129 10.34 24.59 0.16
CA ALA A 129 10.31 23.16 0.46
C ALA A 129 9.81 22.34 -0.74
N LEU A 130 8.82 22.86 -1.51
CA LEU A 130 8.34 22.20 -2.74
C LEU A 130 9.44 22.12 -3.81
N GLU A 131 10.15 23.22 -4.05
CA GLU A 131 11.27 23.26 -4.99
C GLU A 131 12.39 22.30 -4.57
N THR A 132 12.74 22.26 -3.27
CA THR A 132 13.74 21.32 -2.76
C THR A 132 13.28 19.88 -2.94
N LEU A 133 12.02 19.60 -2.66
CA LEU A 133 11.43 18.27 -2.85
C LEU A 133 11.46 17.84 -4.32
N ALA A 134 11.12 18.74 -5.23
CA ALA A 134 11.19 18.49 -6.67
C ALA A 134 12.62 18.14 -7.10
N VAL A 135 13.62 18.96 -6.71
CA VAL A 135 15.03 18.63 -7.01
C VAL A 135 15.41 17.25 -6.50
N ILE A 136 15.04 16.90 -5.26
CA ILE A 136 15.33 15.58 -4.71
C ILE A 136 14.60 14.50 -5.50
N ALA A 137 13.32 14.67 -5.82
CA ALA A 137 12.53 13.65 -6.51
C ALA A 137 13.11 13.31 -7.90
N TYR A 138 13.59 14.29 -8.63
CA TYR A 138 14.12 14.11 -9.99
C TYR A 138 15.62 13.77 -10.04
N LYS A 139 16.40 14.13 -9.01
CA LYS A 139 17.88 13.96 -9.00
C LYS A 139 18.40 12.95 -8.00
N GLN A 140 17.49 12.28 -7.27
CA GLN A 140 17.87 11.32 -6.24
C GLN A 140 18.76 10.17 -6.76
N PRO A 141 19.75 9.74 -5.94
CA PRO A 141 20.09 10.25 -4.62
C PRO A 141 20.89 11.57 -4.69
N ALA A 142 20.43 12.63 -4.03
CA ALA A 142 21.02 13.96 -4.09
C ALA A 142 21.60 14.41 -2.75
N THR A 143 22.75 15.08 -2.77
CA THR A 143 23.40 15.68 -1.59
C THR A 143 22.99 17.14 -1.41
N VAL A 144 23.20 17.69 -0.19
CA VAL A 144 22.93 19.12 0.08
C VAL A 144 23.69 20.06 -0.86
N PRO A 145 25.00 19.85 -1.14
CA PRO A 145 25.72 20.66 -2.13
C PRO A 145 25.10 20.63 -3.52
N GLU A 146 24.71 19.46 -4.01
CA GLU A 146 24.09 19.31 -5.35
C GLU A 146 22.72 20.01 -5.41
N ILE A 147 21.91 19.91 -4.33
CA ILE A 147 20.63 20.63 -4.22
C ILE A 147 20.87 22.14 -4.23
N LEU A 148 21.92 22.61 -3.52
CA LEU A 148 22.29 24.03 -3.50
C LEU A 148 22.72 24.53 -4.86
N GLU A 149 23.50 23.74 -5.60
CA GLU A 149 23.95 24.06 -6.96
C GLU A 149 22.76 24.27 -7.92
N ILE A 150 21.76 23.39 -7.86
CA ILE A 150 20.58 23.47 -8.72
C ILE A 150 19.66 24.64 -8.31
N ARG A 151 19.44 24.82 -7.00
CA ARG A 151 18.52 25.87 -6.53
C ARG A 151 19.12 27.26 -6.40
N GLY A 152 20.42 27.37 -6.33
CA GLY A 152 21.14 28.63 -6.11
C GLY A 152 20.96 29.24 -4.71
N VAL A 153 20.19 28.61 -3.80
CA VAL A 153 19.90 29.12 -2.45
C VAL A 153 19.97 28.03 -1.40
N GLN A 154 20.24 28.40 -0.15
CA GLN A 154 20.32 27.50 0.98
C GLN A 154 19.01 26.72 1.20
N SER A 155 19.14 25.43 1.36
CA SER A 155 17.99 24.51 1.45
C SER A 155 17.91 23.75 2.80
N ALA A 156 18.77 24.06 3.76
CA ALA A 156 18.86 23.30 5.02
C ALA A 156 17.54 23.26 5.81
N SER A 157 16.81 24.39 5.91
CA SER A 157 15.52 24.44 6.58
C SER A 157 14.42 23.67 5.82
N ALA A 158 14.47 23.70 4.49
CA ALA A 158 13.56 22.95 3.64
C ALA A 158 13.80 21.44 3.79
N ILE A 159 15.07 21.01 3.74
CA ILE A 159 15.44 19.60 3.95
C ILE A 159 14.97 19.10 5.31
N LYS A 160 15.19 19.88 6.38
CA LYS A 160 14.69 19.53 7.71
C LYS A 160 13.17 19.35 7.71
N THR A 161 12.43 20.31 7.14
CA THR A 161 10.97 20.23 7.03
C THR A 161 10.52 18.98 6.28
N LEU A 162 11.20 18.63 5.20
CA LEU A 162 10.87 17.44 4.39
C LEU A 162 11.17 16.14 5.14
N LEU A 163 12.24 16.07 5.92
CA LEU A 163 12.56 14.96 6.82
C LEU A 163 11.52 14.84 7.94
N ASP A 164 11.16 15.94 8.60
CA ASP A 164 10.17 15.98 9.67
C ASP A 164 8.78 15.51 9.16
N LYS A 165 8.46 15.82 7.91
CA LYS A 165 7.24 15.35 7.22
C LYS A 165 7.38 13.96 6.58
N ARG A 166 8.51 13.31 6.74
CA ARG A 166 8.82 11.99 6.16
C ARG A 166 8.72 11.91 4.63
N LEU A 167 8.78 13.04 3.92
CA LEU A 167 8.70 13.05 2.46
C LEU A 167 10.02 12.62 1.80
N ILE A 168 11.14 12.80 2.50
CA ILE A 168 12.45 12.35 2.08
C ILE A 168 13.12 11.51 3.17
N VAL A 169 14.07 10.68 2.77
CA VAL A 169 14.88 9.85 3.66
C VAL A 169 16.35 9.93 3.29
N ALA A 170 17.24 9.66 4.24
CA ALA A 170 18.65 9.48 3.98
C ALA A 170 18.87 8.14 3.25
N LYS A 171 19.56 8.17 2.12
CA LYS A 171 19.93 7.00 1.29
C LYS A 171 21.37 6.52 1.50
N GLY A 172 22.12 7.16 2.39
CA GLY A 172 23.51 6.86 2.66
C GLY A 172 24.42 8.06 2.46
N ARG A 173 25.71 7.84 2.33
CA ARG A 173 26.72 8.88 2.11
C ARG A 173 27.39 8.70 0.75
N LYS A 174 27.62 9.82 0.06
CA LYS A 174 28.33 9.79 -1.21
C LYS A 174 29.83 9.52 -0.98
N GLU A 175 30.43 8.66 -1.80
CA GLU A 175 31.86 8.33 -1.74
C GLU A 175 32.71 9.42 -2.42
N THR A 176 32.67 10.64 -1.84
CA THR A 176 33.42 11.83 -2.28
C THR A 176 34.01 12.54 -1.08
N VAL A 177 34.87 13.54 -1.31
CA VAL A 177 35.48 14.34 -0.24
C VAL A 177 34.37 14.93 0.65
N GLY A 178 34.52 14.78 1.96
CA GLY A 178 33.53 15.21 2.95
C GLY A 178 32.37 14.23 3.17
N ARG A 179 32.25 13.14 2.37
CA ARG A 179 31.23 12.09 2.47
C ARG A 179 29.82 12.63 2.81
N PRO A 180 29.27 13.58 2.01
CA PRO A 180 28.00 14.22 2.30
C PRO A 180 26.85 13.20 2.30
N MET A 181 25.82 13.44 3.14
CA MET A 181 24.60 12.64 3.17
C MET A 181 23.83 12.82 1.87
N GLN A 182 23.33 11.72 1.34
CA GLN A 182 22.43 11.67 0.18
C GLN A 182 21.00 11.50 0.63
N TYR A 183 20.07 12.17 -0.03
CA TYR A 183 18.64 12.12 0.22
C TYR A 183 17.90 11.61 -1.01
N GLY A 184 16.78 10.95 -0.76
CA GLY A 184 15.83 10.53 -1.78
C GLY A 184 14.42 10.56 -1.21
N THR A 185 13.42 10.42 -2.07
CA THR A 185 12.01 10.33 -1.65
C THR A 185 11.75 9.08 -0.83
N SER A 186 10.74 9.16 0.02
CA SER A 186 10.26 8.08 0.88
C SER A 186 9.04 7.37 0.26
N LYS A 187 8.53 6.32 0.94
CA LYS A 187 7.22 5.74 0.63
C LYS A 187 6.09 6.75 0.88
N ASP A 188 6.17 7.54 1.97
CA ASP A 188 5.18 8.55 2.32
C ASP A 188 5.05 9.63 1.24
N PHE A 189 6.14 9.94 0.53
CA PHE A 189 6.09 10.80 -0.66
C PHE A 189 5.16 10.23 -1.72
N LEU A 190 5.33 8.96 -2.09
CA LEU A 190 4.48 8.32 -3.10
C LEU A 190 3.01 8.31 -2.65
N ILE A 191 2.75 7.99 -1.39
CA ILE A 191 1.39 7.98 -0.82
C ILE A 191 0.79 9.39 -0.87
N GLN A 192 1.53 10.41 -0.45
CA GLN A 192 1.02 11.78 -0.38
C GLN A 192 0.74 12.39 -1.76
N PHE A 193 1.51 11.98 -2.78
CA PHE A 193 1.32 12.44 -4.15
C PHE A 193 0.46 11.48 -5.00
N GLY A 194 0.01 10.36 -4.43
CA GLY A 194 -0.84 9.38 -5.09
C GLY A 194 -0.16 8.66 -6.25
N LEU A 195 1.16 8.44 -6.14
CA LEU A 195 1.99 7.81 -7.17
C LEU A 195 2.19 6.33 -6.87
N LYS A 196 2.12 5.49 -7.90
CA LYS A 196 2.49 4.08 -7.84
C LYS A 196 3.99 3.94 -7.55
N ASP A 197 4.80 4.64 -8.34
CA ASP A 197 6.25 4.71 -8.21
C ASP A 197 6.78 6.03 -8.82
N LEU A 198 8.10 6.21 -8.86
CA LEU A 198 8.72 7.43 -9.35
C LEU A 198 8.61 7.60 -10.87
N SER A 199 8.31 6.56 -11.63
CA SER A 199 8.16 6.67 -13.08
C SER A 199 6.89 7.43 -13.49
N GLU A 200 5.93 7.56 -12.58
CA GLU A 200 4.73 8.38 -12.79
C GLU A 200 4.96 9.88 -12.58
N LEU A 201 6.16 10.29 -12.18
CA LEU A 201 6.49 11.73 -12.14
C LEU A 201 6.51 12.28 -13.57
N PRO A 202 5.83 13.41 -13.84
CA PRO A 202 5.87 14.06 -15.14
C PRO A 202 7.30 14.31 -15.60
N SER A 203 7.58 14.21 -16.90
CA SER A 203 8.89 14.62 -17.42
C SER A 203 9.10 16.13 -17.27
N ILE A 204 10.36 16.57 -17.27
CA ILE A 204 10.65 18.02 -17.19
C ILE A 204 10.07 18.74 -18.43
N GLU A 205 10.03 18.07 -19.56
CA GLU A 205 9.47 18.57 -20.83
C GLU A 205 7.95 18.80 -20.73
N ASP A 206 7.23 17.92 -20.03
CA ASP A 206 5.78 18.07 -19.79
C ASP A 206 5.43 19.34 -19.00
N PHE A 207 6.35 19.84 -18.16
CA PHE A 207 6.15 21.10 -17.42
C PHE A 207 6.27 22.35 -18.29
N GLU A 208 7.11 22.34 -19.32
CA GLU A 208 7.26 23.46 -20.24
C GLU A 208 5.99 23.67 -21.06
N ASP A 209 5.32 22.58 -21.46
CA ASP A 209 4.05 22.64 -22.19
C ASP A 209 2.90 23.15 -21.32
N LEU A 210 2.86 22.80 -20.04
CA LEU A 210 1.84 23.27 -19.09
C LEU A 210 1.99 24.76 -18.76
N THR A 211 3.21 25.30 -18.79
CA THR A 211 3.48 26.72 -18.52
C THR A 211 3.31 27.59 -19.76
N SER A 212 3.51 27.08 -20.96
CA SER A 212 3.29 27.79 -22.23
C SER A 212 1.81 28.01 -22.57
N GLY A 213 0.89 27.23 -21.97
CA GLY A 213 -0.57 27.37 -22.13
C GLY A 213 -1.24 28.39 -21.20
N ILE A 214 -0.48 29.09 -20.33
CA ILE A 214 -1.00 30.08 -19.35
C ILE A 214 -0.56 31.53 -19.72
N SER A 215 -0.35 31.78 -20.98
CA SER A 215 -0.03 33.16 -21.50
C SER A 215 -1.24 33.83 -22.10
#